data_27920cf1c4813ddcccfe0dafea8c35af
#
_entry.id   27920cf1c4813ddcccfe0dafea8c35af
#
_cell.length_a   1.000
_cell.length_b   1.000
_cell.length_c   1.000
_cell.angle_alpha   90.00
_cell.angle_beta   90.00
_cell.angle_gamma   90.00
#
_symmetry.space_group_name_H-M   'P 1'
#
loop_
_entity.id
_entity.type
_entity.pdbx_description
1 polymer ?
#
loop_
_entity_poly.entity_id
_entity_poly.type
_entity_poly.pdbx_seq_one_letter_code
_entity_poly.pdbx_strand_id
1 'polypeptide(L)'
;MQDKLFETSQKMPKFEFNQAVTDVFDDMINRCVPFYQHLLQQVAQLVGRNATVYDLGCSTGALVPFLKRRYSNFNYVGIDKSRSMIEKAQQHVGNNIQFLEGDLLDGVVFDQPTVIICNLVLQFIHPSQRKALIQTYMGALPKGGKLIIVEKVRQKNEALQQEYKKSYHELKRANGYSQAEIDHKDHALNGILVSETSEFYCDALGAAGASTIDTFFKWYNFEGMLGIK
;
A
#
# COMPACT_ATOMS: atom_id res chain seq x y z
N MET A 1 -11.18 -15.90 -5.04
CA MET A 1 -12.23 -15.70 -6.08
C MET A 1 -11.64 -14.78 -7.14
N GLN A 2 -11.95 -14.97 -8.42
CA GLN A 2 -11.46 -14.09 -9.49
C GLN A 2 -12.18 -12.73 -9.42
N ASP A 3 -11.45 -11.63 -9.61
CA ASP A 3 -12.01 -10.27 -9.69
C ASP A 3 -12.83 -10.11 -10.99
N LYS A 4 -14.13 -9.92 -10.83
CA LYS A 4 -15.12 -9.68 -11.88
C LYS A 4 -15.97 -8.42 -11.61
N LEU A 5 -15.56 -7.63 -10.63
CA LEU A 5 -16.33 -6.47 -10.18
C LEU A 5 -16.57 -5.42 -11.27
N PHE A 6 -15.69 -5.39 -12.26
CA PHE A 6 -15.70 -4.38 -13.32
C PHE A 6 -16.15 -4.93 -14.70
N GLU A 7 -16.62 -6.19 -14.78
CA GLU A 7 -17.07 -6.81 -16.04
C GLU A 7 -18.32 -6.13 -16.65
N THR A 8 -19.22 -5.59 -15.82
CA THR A 8 -20.47 -5.01 -16.28
C THR A 8 -20.51 -3.49 -16.16
N SER A 9 -21.13 -2.82 -17.14
CA SER A 9 -21.29 -1.37 -17.25
C SER A 9 -22.40 -0.77 -16.36
N GLN A 10 -22.95 -1.51 -15.40
CA GLN A 10 -23.86 -0.90 -14.43
C GLN A 10 -23.13 0.25 -13.75
N LYS A 11 -23.79 1.43 -13.59
CA LYS A 11 -23.23 2.59 -12.91
C LYS A 11 -22.51 2.14 -11.65
N MET A 12 -21.17 1.95 -11.76
CA MET A 12 -20.38 1.56 -10.62
C MET A 12 -20.43 2.70 -9.62
N PRO A 13 -20.82 2.46 -8.36
CA PRO A 13 -20.62 3.42 -7.30
C PRO A 13 -19.11 3.74 -7.21
N LYS A 14 -18.78 4.85 -6.59
CA LYS A 14 -17.37 5.16 -6.25
C LYS A 14 -16.75 3.95 -5.58
N PHE A 15 -15.47 3.72 -5.86
CA PHE A 15 -14.73 2.59 -5.28
C PHE A 15 -14.72 2.69 -3.75
N GLU A 16 -15.11 1.62 -3.09
CA GLU A 16 -15.12 1.49 -1.62
C GLU A 16 -14.54 0.12 -1.22
N PHE A 17 -13.75 0.08 -0.15
CA PHE A 17 -13.21 -1.16 0.41
C PHE A 17 -14.27 -1.90 1.24
N ASN A 18 -15.35 -2.29 0.58
CA ASN A 18 -16.47 -3.04 1.14
C ASN A 18 -16.28 -4.56 1.00
N GLN A 19 -17.27 -5.36 1.46
CA GLN A 19 -17.22 -6.82 1.41
C GLN A 19 -17.00 -7.37 -0.01
N ALA A 20 -17.67 -6.83 -1.03
CA ALA A 20 -17.53 -7.29 -2.40
C ALA A 20 -16.09 -7.12 -2.93
N VAL A 21 -15.44 -5.99 -2.61
CA VAL A 21 -14.02 -5.76 -2.92
C VAL A 21 -13.15 -6.70 -2.10
N THR A 22 -13.43 -6.89 -0.80
CA THR A 22 -12.65 -7.79 0.08
C THR A 22 -12.61 -9.21 -0.45
N ASP A 23 -13.73 -9.73 -0.98
CA ASP A 23 -13.82 -11.12 -1.46
C ASP A 23 -12.85 -11.41 -2.62
N VAL A 24 -12.62 -10.43 -3.49
CA VAL A 24 -11.77 -10.55 -4.68
C VAL A 24 -10.42 -9.83 -4.56
N PHE A 25 -10.16 -9.16 -3.43
CA PHE A 25 -9.05 -8.22 -3.27
C PHE A 25 -7.68 -8.84 -3.61
N ASP A 26 -7.43 -10.06 -3.16
CA ASP A 26 -6.13 -10.71 -3.36
C ASP A 26 -5.87 -11.01 -4.85
N ASP A 27 -6.89 -11.43 -5.60
CA ASP A 27 -6.81 -11.57 -7.07
C ASP A 27 -6.64 -10.20 -7.74
N MET A 28 -7.46 -9.25 -7.34
CA MET A 28 -7.46 -7.89 -7.87
C MET A 28 -6.10 -7.21 -7.74
N ILE A 29 -5.49 -7.26 -6.55
CA ILE A 29 -4.21 -6.58 -6.30
C ILE A 29 -3.07 -7.26 -7.04
N ASN A 30 -3.04 -8.59 -7.09
CA ASN A 30 -2.03 -9.36 -7.82
C ASN A 30 -2.09 -9.11 -9.34
N ARG A 31 -3.27 -8.85 -9.89
CA ARG A 31 -3.46 -8.54 -11.32
C ARG A 31 -3.22 -7.07 -11.66
N CYS A 32 -3.37 -6.16 -10.67
CA CYS A 32 -3.26 -4.71 -10.88
C CYS A 32 -1.92 -4.12 -10.46
N VAL A 33 -1.23 -4.70 -9.48
CA VAL A 33 0.05 -4.16 -9.01
C VAL A 33 1.19 -4.96 -9.62
N PRO A 34 2.12 -4.30 -10.32
CA PRO A 34 3.23 -4.99 -10.98
C PRO A 34 4.11 -5.70 -9.95
N PHE A 35 4.41 -6.98 -10.20
CA PHE A 35 5.29 -7.79 -9.35
C PHE A 35 4.90 -7.81 -7.87
N TYR A 36 3.59 -7.74 -7.54
CA TYR A 36 3.12 -7.53 -6.17
C TYR A 36 3.72 -8.53 -5.16
N GLN A 37 3.78 -9.81 -5.48
CA GLN A 37 4.37 -10.83 -4.60
C GLN A 37 5.88 -10.60 -4.36
N HIS A 38 6.59 -10.17 -5.39
CA HIS A 38 8.02 -9.83 -5.29
C HIS A 38 8.23 -8.54 -4.48
N LEU A 39 7.36 -7.55 -4.66
CA LEU A 39 7.34 -6.31 -3.88
C LEU A 39 7.16 -6.60 -2.38
N LEU A 40 6.18 -7.44 -2.01
CA LEU A 40 5.99 -7.86 -0.62
C LEU A 40 7.20 -8.59 -0.04
N GLN A 41 7.88 -9.41 -0.87
CA GLN A 41 9.13 -10.06 -0.48
C GLN A 41 10.24 -9.05 -0.20
N GLN A 42 10.40 -8.01 -1.04
CA GLN A 42 11.37 -6.94 -0.83
C GLN A 42 11.04 -6.12 0.41
N VAL A 43 9.77 -5.74 0.61
CA VAL A 43 9.33 -5.07 1.84
C VAL A 43 9.68 -5.90 3.08
N ALA A 44 9.36 -7.20 3.06
CA ALA A 44 9.71 -8.09 4.17
C ALA A 44 11.21 -8.17 4.42
N GLN A 45 12.07 -8.08 3.39
CA GLN A 45 13.52 -8.06 3.54
C GLN A 45 14.02 -6.81 4.27
N LEU A 46 13.38 -5.68 4.09
CA LEU A 46 13.74 -4.41 4.72
C LEU A 46 13.37 -4.34 6.20
N VAL A 47 12.43 -5.16 6.66
CA VAL A 47 11.92 -5.13 8.04
C VAL A 47 13.03 -5.40 9.07
N GLY A 48 13.80 -6.48 8.91
CA GLY A 48 14.82 -6.85 9.88
C GLY A 48 14.34 -7.83 10.95
N ARG A 49 15.31 -8.33 11.76
CA ARG A 49 15.03 -9.28 12.86
C ARG A 49 14.52 -8.54 14.10
N ASN A 50 13.67 -9.21 14.88
CA ASN A 50 13.13 -8.72 16.15
C ASN A 50 12.40 -7.36 16.00
N ALA A 51 11.86 -7.09 14.82
CA ALA A 51 11.17 -5.84 14.54
C ALA A 51 9.79 -5.79 15.21
N THR A 52 9.39 -4.59 15.62
CA THR A 52 7.99 -4.23 15.90
C THR A 52 7.46 -3.49 14.68
N VAL A 53 6.61 -4.14 13.92
CA VAL A 53 6.11 -3.71 12.61
C VAL A 53 4.69 -3.18 12.75
N TYR A 54 4.46 -1.97 12.27
CA TYR A 54 3.12 -1.41 12.06
C TYR A 54 2.85 -1.35 10.55
N ASP A 55 1.87 -2.12 10.09
CA ASP A 55 1.42 -2.14 8.69
C ASP A 55 0.11 -1.35 8.57
N LEU A 56 0.22 -0.12 8.08
CA LEU A 56 -0.85 0.85 8.02
C LEU A 56 -1.59 0.72 6.69
N GLY A 57 -2.88 0.37 6.72
CA GLY A 57 -3.65 -0.08 5.56
C GLY A 57 -3.29 -1.52 5.19
N CYS A 58 -3.23 -2.42 6.18
CA CYS A 58 -2.74 -3.79 6.04
C CYS A 58 -3.63 -4.69 5.15
N SER A 59 -4.84 -4.26 4.84
CA SER A 59 -5.88 -4.99 4.10
C SER A 59 -6.01 -6.46 4.56
N THR A 60 -5.85 -7.44 3.68
CA THR A 60 -5.97 -8.88 3.99
C THR A 60 -4.74 -9.50 4.68
N GLY A 61 -3.78 -8.68 5.14
CA GLY A 61 -2.57 -9.16 5.82
C GLY A 61 -1.56 -9.87 4.91
N ALA A 62 -1.56 -9.56 3.61
CA ALA A 62 -0.77 -10.25 2.60
C ALA A 62 0.76 -10.22 2.84
N LEU A 63 1.27 -9.28 3.62
CA LEU A 63 2.71 -9.18 3.97
C LEU A 63 3.13 -10.24 5.00
N VAL A 64 2.24 -10.64 5.91
CA VAL A 64 2.60 -11.49 7.05
C VAL A 64 3.20 -12.86 6.65
N PRO A 65 2.70 -13.58 5.63
CA PRO A 65 3.33 -14.82 5.18
C PRO A 65 4.79 -14.67 4.76
N PHE A 66 5.19 -13.51 4.21
CA PHE A 66 6.59 -13.22 3.83
C PHE A 66 7.45 -12.97 5.06
N LEU A 67 6.93 -12.27 6.07
CA LEU A 67 7.61 -12.06 7.34
C LEU A 67 7.81 -13.40 8.08
N LYS A 68 6.78 -14.22 8.19
CA LYS A 68 6.86 -15.55 8.83
C LYS A 68 7.86 -16.49 8.17
N ARG A 69 8.00 -16.43 6.84
CA ARG A 69 9.02 -17.24 6.13
C ARG A 69 10.44 -16.77 6.38
N ARG A 70 10.64 -15.48 6.69
CA ARG A 70 11.94 -14.87 6.82
C ARG A 70 12.44 -14.73 8.25
N TYR A 71 11.54 -14.50 9.19
CA TYR A 71 11.86 -14.21 10.59
C TYR A 71 11.09 -15.12 11.51
N SER A 72 11.80 -15.72 12.47
CA SER A 72 11.20 -16.53 13.53
C SER A 72 10.59 -15.69 14.64
N ASN A 73 11.03 -14.44 14.78
CA ASN A 73 10.59 -13.53 15.84
C ASN A 73 10.40 -12.11 15.30
N PHE A 74 9.18 -11.61 15.40
CA PHE A 74 8.77 -10.22 15.12
C PHE A 74 7.41 -9.97 15.78
N ASN A 75 7.16 -8.71 16.14
CA ASN A 75 5.84 -8.24 16.52
C ASN A 75 5.19 -7.56 15.31
N TYR A 76 3.89 -7.76 15.12
CA TYR A 76 3.17 -7.17 13.98
C TYR A 76 1.81 -6.67 14.42
N VAL A 77 1.53 -5.42 14.07
CA VAL A 77 0.25 -4.76 14.22
C VAL A 77 -0.20 -4.27 12.84
N GLY A 78 -1.22 -4.91 12.29
CA GLY A 78 -1.88 -4.47 11.06
C GLY A 78 -3.09 -3.60 11.39
N ILE A 79 -3.22 -2.46 10.73
CA ILE A 79 -4.35 -1.53 10.93
C ILE A 79 -5.02 -1.30 9.58
N ASP A 80 -6.33 -1.46 9.52
CA ASP A 80 -7.14 -1.11 8.33
C ASP A 80 -8.51 -0.59 8.78
N LYS A 81 -9.07 0.36 8.03
CA LYS A 81 -10.40 0.90 8.33
C LYS A 81 -11.54 -0.01 7.87
N SER A 82 -11.26 -0.96 7.00
CA SER A 82 -12.25 -1.91 6.51
C SER A 82 -12.34 -3.12 7.42
N ARG A 83 -13.43 -3.23 8.16
CA ARG A 83 -13.72 -4.36 9.02
C ARG A 83 -13.64 -5.69 8.28
N SER A 84 -14.20 -5.77 7.06
CA SER A 84 -14.14 -6.98 6.25
C SER A 84 -12.73 -7.39 5.85
N MET A 85 -11.83 -6.44 5.61
CA MET A 85 -10.40 -6.70 5.38
C MET A 85 -9.74 -7.28 6.63
N ILE A 86 -9.99 -6.71 7.80
CA ILE A 86 -9.46 -7.20 9.08
C ILE A 86 -9.96 -8.61 9.40
N GLU A 87 -11.26 -8.89 9.24
CA GLU A 87 -11.83 -10.22 9.44
C GLU A 87 -11.17 -11.26 8.51
N LYS A 88 -10.96 -10.91 7.25
CA LYS A 88 -10.27 -11.78 6.27
C LYS A 88 -8.79 -11.97 6.63
N ALA A 89 -8.09 -10.93 7.07
CA ALA A 89 -6.70 -11.03 7.53
C ALA A 89 -6.55 -11.99 8.71
N GLN A 90 -7.43 -11.89 9.72
CA GLN A 90 -7.44 -12.77 10.88
C GLN A 90 -7.66 -14.23 10.49
N GLN A 91 -8.57 -14.51 9.55
CA GLN A 91 -8.83 -15.85 9.04
C GLN A 91 -7.62 -16.45 8.30
N HIS A 92 -6.93 -15.66 7.50
CA HIS A 92 -5.81 -16.11 6.66
C HIS A 92 -4.51 -16.32 7.43
N VAL A 93 -4.26 -15.47 8.44
CA VAL A 93 -2.94 -15.38 9.09
C VAL A 93 -2.91 -16.10 10.44
N GLY A 94 -4.09 -16.30 11.08
CA GLY A 94 -4.24 -16.90 12.39
C GLY A 94 -4.02 -15.94 13.57
N ASN A 95 -4.27 -16.43 14.79
CA ASN A 95 -4.48 -15.61 15.98
C ASN A 95 -3.21 -15.02 16.63
N ASN A 96 -2.01 -15.29 16.11
CA ASN A 96 -0.74 -14.82 16.71
C ASN A 96 -0.26 -13.49 16.14
N ILE A 97 -1.12 -12.81 15.40
CA ILE A 97 -0.83 -11.51 14.76
C ILE A 97 -1.95 -10.55 15.14
N GLN A 98 -1.58 -9.34 15.53
CA GLN A 98 -2.57 -8.34 15.91
C GLN A 98 -3.08 -7.60 14.67
N PHE A 99 -4.41 -7.62 14.49
CA PHE A 99 -5.10 -6.81 13.48
C PHE A 99 -6.14 -5.94 14.16
N LEU A 100 -6.13 -4.64 13.84
CA LEU A 100 -6.99 -3.63 14.44
C LEU A 100 -7.80 -2.92 13.35
N GLU A 101 -9.10 -2.80 13.57
CA GLU A 101 -9.94 -1.89 12.77
C GLU A 101 -9.70 -0.46 13.25
N GLY A 102 -9.34 0.45 12.34
CA GLY A 102 -9.10 1.85 12.68
C GLY A 102 -8.80 2.73 11.46
N ASP A 103 -9.28 3.97 11.49
CA ASP A 103 -8.91 4.98 10.48
C ASP A 103 -7.59 5.62 10.87
N LEU A 104 -6.64 5.68 9.94
CA LEU A 104 -5.33 6.31 10.14
C LEU A 104 -5.43 7.81 10.45
N LEU A 105 -6.55 8.44 10.10
CA LEU A 105 -6.83 9.85 10.36
C LEU A 105 -7.28 10.13 11.79
N ASP A 106 -7.78 9.13 12.50
CA ASP A 106 -8.15 9.24 13.93
C ASP A 106 -6.92 9.19 14.85
N GLY A 107 -5.75 8.95 14.27
CA GLY A 107 -4.49 8.80 14.98
C GLY A 107 -4.18 7.33 15.30
N VAL A 108 -2.90 6.99 15.21
CA VAL A 108 -2.38 5.67 15.56
C VAL A 108 -1.54 5.76 16.83
N VAL A 109 -1.88 4.96 17.83
CA VAL A 109 -1.03 4.81 19.02
C VAL A 109 0.03 3.75 18.75
N PHE A 110 1.28 4.19 18.73
CA PHE A 110 2.43 3.31 18.50
C PHE A 110 3.06 2.88 19.82
N ASP A 111 3.31 1.58 19.95
CA ASP A 111 4.11 1.02 21.04
C ASP A 111 5.45 0.53 20.49
N GLN A 112 6.49 1.31 20.70
CA GLN A 112 7.88 1.04 20.28
C GLN A 112 8.04 0.50 18.84
N PRO A 113 7.48 1.17 17.82
CA PRO A 113 7.63 0.73 16.44
C PRO A 113 9.07 0.85 16.00
N THR A 114 9.60 -0.18 15.35
CA THR A 114 10.91 -0.11 14.68
C THR A 114 10.78 0.00 13.17
N VAL A 115 9.64 -0.44 12.64
CA VAL A 115 9.29 -0.34 11.21
C VAL A 115 7.82 0.05 11.09
N ILE A 116 7.55 1.06 10.27
CA ILE A 116 6.21 1.46 9.87
C ILE A 116 6.11 1.30 8.35
N ILE A 117 5.03 0.71 7.87
CA ILE A 117 4.80 0.42 6.46
C ILE A 117 3.50 1.09 6.01
N CYS A 118 3.55 1.80 4.88
CA CYS A 118 2.41 2.31 4.13
C CYS A 118 2.48 1.71 2.72
N ASN A 119 1.78 0.62 2.47
CA ASN A 119 1.83 -0.06 1.20
C ASN A 119 0.54 0.16 0.40
N LEU A 120 0.58 1.08 -0.58
CA LEU A 120 -0.53 1.47 -1.44
C LEU A 120 -1.73 2.05 -0.67
N VAL A 121 -1.49 2.83 0.36
CA VAL A 121 -2.53 3.38 1.24
C VAL A 121 -2.60 4.90 1.22
N LEU A 122 -1.45 5.61 1.19
CA LEU A 122 -1.45 7.08 1.25
C LEU A 122 -2.14 7.71 0.04
N GLN A 123 -2.15 7.04 -1.11
CA GLN A 123 -2.85 7.46 -2.32
C GLN A 123 -4.37 7.59 -2.14
N PHE A 124 -4.96 6.96 -1.11
CA PHE A 124 -6.37 7.03 -0.74
C PHE A 124 -6.68 8.07 0.34
N ILE A 125 -5.64 8.68 0.91
CA ILE A 125 -5.75 9.76 1.89
C ILE A 125 -5.70 11.11 1.14
N HIS A 126 -6.48 12.09 1.62
CA HIS A 126 -6.49 13.41 1.00
C HIS A 126 -5.07 14.02 0.98
N PRO A 127 -4.60 14.60 -0.14
CA PRO A 127 -3.22 15.08 -0.29
C PRO A 127 -2.74 16.02 0.82
N SER A 128 -3.61 16.90 1.32
CA SER A 128 -3.26 17.86 2.37
C SER A 128 -2.86 17.22 3.71
N GLN A 129 -3.24 15.98 3.96
CA GLN A 129 -3.00 15.27 5.22
C GLN A 129 -1.75 14.40 5.20
N ARG A 130 -1.25 14.03 4.00
CA ARG A 130 -0.18 13.03 3.83
C ARG A 130 1.14 13.44 4.48
N LYS A 131 1.57 14.71 4.32
CA LYS A 131 2.81 15.20 4.93
C LYS A 131 2.78 15.12 6.45
N ALA A 132 1.65 15.50 7.07
CA ALA A 132 1.47 15.42 8.51
C ALA A 132 1.51 13.98 9.01
N LEU A 133 0.90 13.04 8.30
CA LEU A 133 0.97 11.61 8.63
C LEU A 133 2.40 11.07 8.52
N ILE A 134 3.12 11.36 7.42
CA ILE A 134 4.53 10.97 7.24
C ILE A 134 5.39 11.53 8.39
N GLN A 135 5.17 12.79 8.78
CA GLN A 135 5.87 13.40 9.91
C GLN A 135 5.56 12.68 11.22
N THR A 136 4.30 12.35 11.48
CA THR A 136 3.87 11.59 12.67
C THR A 136 4.53 10.22 12.71
N TYR A 137 4.52 9.49 11.59
CA TYR A 137 5.08 8.14 11.50
C TYR A 137 6.60 8.14 11.67
N MET A 138 7.30 9.06 11.00
CA MET A 138 8.74 9.23 11.23
C MET A 138 9.03 9.65 12.67
N GLY A 139 8.20 10.52 13.25
CA GLY A 139 8.32 10.96 14.64
C GLY A 139 8.28 9.79 15.64
N ALA A 140 7.40 8.82 15.43
CA ALA A 140 7.22 7.65 16.29
C ALA A 140 8.38 6.64 16.24
N LEU A 141 9.17 6.62 15.17
CA LEU A 141 10.28 5.70 15.01
C LEU A 141 11.48 6.08 15.87
N PRO A 142 12.25 5.12 16.40
CA PRO A 142 13.54 5.37 17.04
C PRO A 142 14.61 5.70 15.99
N LYS A 143 15.79 6.14 16.43
CA LYS A 143 16.96 6.28 15.55
C LYS A 143 17.29 4.93 14.89
N GLY A 144 17.47 4.93 13.57
CA GLY A 144 17.64 3.73 12.75
C GLY A 144 16.31 3.01 12.41
N GLY A 145 15.17 3.47 12.93
CA GLY A 145 13.84 2.98 12.56
C GLY A 145 13.51 3.31 11.10
N LYS A 146 12.60 2.54 10.51
CA LYS A 146 12.32 2.58 9.08
C LYS A 146 10.87 2.92 8.78
N LEU A 147 10.64 3.88 7.90
CA LEU A 147 9.36 4.10 7.24
C LEU A 147 9.45 3.61 5.79
N ILE A 148 8.63 2.62 5.46
CA ILE A 148 8.56 2.05 4.12
C ILE A 148 7.27 2.54 3.47
N ILE A 149 7.37 3.22 2.35
CA ILE A 149 6.24 3.74 1.58
C ILE A 149 6.26 3.11 0.20
N VAL A 150 5.18 2.44 -0.19
CA VAL A 150 4.97 1.95 -1.56
C VAL A 150 3.74 2.62 -2.11
N GLU A 151 3.86 3.29 -3.24
CA GLU A 151 2.73 4.04 -3.82
C GLU A 151 2.73 4.03 -5.34
N LYS A 152 1.56 4.24 -5.91
CA LYS A 152 1.44 4.64 -7.30
C LYS A 152 1.77 6.11 -7.41
N VAL A 153 2.80 6.45 -8.20
CA VAL A 153 3.27 7.81 -8.38
C VAL A 153 2.85 8.37 -9.75
N ARG A 154 2.73 9.69 -9.84
CA ARG A 154 2.52 10.39 -11.11
C ARG A 154 3.80 11.07 -11.57
N GLN A 155 3.93 11.23 -12.88
CA GLN A 155 5.03 11.93 -13.50
C GLN A 155 4.66 13.42 -13.71
N LYS A 156 5.65 14.32 -13.57
CA LYS A 156 5.47 15.74 -13.88
C LYS A 156 5.40 16.01 -15.39
N ASN A 157 6.14 15.21 -16.15
CA ASN A 157 6.10 15.26 -17.60
C ASN A 157 4.87 14.51 -18.12
N GLU A 158 3.96 15.22 -18.80
CA GLU A 158 2.69 14.66 -19.26
C GLU A 158 2.87 13.55 -20.30
N ALA A 159 3.82 13.67 -21.22
CA ALA A 159 4.10 12.65 -22.22
C ALA A 159 4.56 11.35 -21.55
N LEU A 160 5.45 11.45 -20.56
CA LEU A 160 5.92 10.30 -19.78
C LEU A 160 4.79 9.71 -18.93
N GLN A 161 3.92 10.54 -18.36
CA GLN A 161 2.74 10.09 -17.61
C GLN A 161 1.80 9.24 -18.49
N GLN A 162 1.56 9.67 -19.73
CA GLN A 162 0.72 8.93 -20.69
C GLN A 162 1.38 7.61 -21.11
N GLU A 163 2.70 7.62 -21.35
CA GLU A 163 3.44 6.40 -21.70
C GLU A 163 3.40 5.37 -20.55
N TYR A 164 3.59 5.79 -19.30
CA TYR A 164 3.49 4.91 -18.13
C TYR A 164 2.07 4.41 -17.89
N LYS A 165 1.05 5.24 -18.14
CA LYS A 165 -0.34 4.82 -18.10
C LYS A 165 -0.63 3.73 -19.13
N LYS A 166 -0.12 3.88 -20.34
CA LYS A 166 -0.25 2.89 -21.43
C LYS A 166 0.39 1.56 -21.04
N SER A 167 1.65 1.59 -20.58
CA SER A 167 2.36 0.39 -20.08
C SER A 167 1.61 -0.29 -18.93
N TYR A 168 1.01 0.48 -18.03
CA TYR A 168 0.19 -0.05 -16.93
C TYR A 168 -1.11 -0.72 -17.43
N HIS A 169 -1.77 -0.15 -18.45
CA HIS A 169 -2.94 -0.79 -19.08
C HIS A 169 -2.56 -2.07 -19.82
N GLU A 170 -1.38 -2.12 -20.46
CA GLU A 170 -0.85 -3.34 -21.08
C GLU A 170 -0.60 -4.45 -20.06
N LEU A 171 -0.02 -4.12 -18.90
CA LEU A 171 0.12 -5.06 -17.77
C LEU A 171 -1.23 -5.63 -17.34
N LYS A 172 -2.24 -4.77 -17.13
CA LYS A 172 -3.58 -5.23 -16.74
C LYS A 172 -4.18 -6.17 -17.80
N ARG A 173 -4.05 -5.85 -19.10
CA ARG A 173 -4.51 -6.73 -20.17
C ARG A 173 -3.78 -8.07 -20.18
N ALA A 174 -2.46 -8.06 -20.03
CA ALA A 174 -1.65 -9.29 -19.93
C ALA A 174 -2.07 -10.16 -18.74
N ASN A 175 -2.55 -9.53 -17.66
CA ASN A 175 -3.08 -10.19 -16.46
C ASN A 175 -4.59 -10.54 -16.58
N GLY A 176 -5.18 -10.46 -17.79
CA GLY A 176 -6.52 -10.95 -18.11
C GLY A 176 -7.67 -9.97 -17.86
N TYR A 177 -7.41 -8.67 -17.70
CA TYR A 177 -8.46 -7.65 -17.74
C TYR A 177 -8.79 -7.26 -19.19
N SER A 178 -10.06 -7.15 -19.51
CA SER A 178 -10.53 -6.51 -20.75
C SER A 178 -10.33 -4.99 -20.68
N GLN A 179 -10.37 -4.32 -21.84
CA GLN A 179 -10.28 -2.86 -21.88
C GLN A 179 -11.46 -2.21 -21.14
N ALA A 180 -12.67 -2.78 -21.25
CA ALA A 180 -13.85 -2.27 -20.57
C ALA A 180 -13.68 -2.31 -19.04
N GLU A 181 -13.18 -3.42 -18.47
CA GLU A 181 -12.89 -3.53 -17.04
C GLU A 181 -11.84 -2.52 -16.58
N ILE A 182 -10.81 -2.27 -17.38
CA ILE A 182 -9.77 -1.27 -17.11
C ILE A 182 -10.39 0.13 -17.03
N ASP A 183 -11.21 0.48 -18.03
CA ASP A 183 -11.85 1.80 -18.11
C ASP A 183 -12.86 2.00 -16.97
N HIS A 184 -13.66 0.99 -16.63
CA HIS A 184 -14.60 1.03 -15.52
C HIS A 184 -13.88 1.23 -14.18
N LYS A 185 -12.76 0.50 -13.97
CA LYS A 185 -11.97 0.63 -12.75
C LYS A 185 -11.27 1.98 -12.64
N ASP A 186 -10.71 2.50 -13.73
CA ASP A 186 -10.12 3.82 -13.77
C ASP A 186 -11.17 4.90 -13.46
N HIS A 187 -12.40 4.75 -13.99
CA HIS A 187 -13.51 5.64 -13.66
C HIS A 187 -13.92 5.56 -12.18
N ALA A 188 -14.07 4.35 -11.63
CA ALA A 188 -14.44 4.14 -10.24
C ALA A 188 -13.41 4.70 -9.24
N LEU A 189 -12.12 4.69 -9.60
CA LEU A 189 -11.01 5.21 -8.78
C LEU A 189 -10.76 6.71 -8.99
N ASN A 190 -11.42 7.34 -9.96
CA ASN A 190 -11.22 8.76 -10.24
C ASN A 190 -11.63 9.63 -9.04
N GLY A 191 -10.71 10.47 -8.56
CA GLY A 191 -10.89 11.33 -7.39
C GLY A 191 -10.81 10.58 -6.04
N ILE A 192 -10.69 9.23 -6.04
CA ILE A 192 -10.49 8.43 -4.82
C ILE A 192 -9.01 8.07 -4.68
N LEU A 193 -8.40 7.52 -5.72
CA LEU A 193 -6.97 7.31 -5.79
C LEU A 193 -6.31 8.54 -6.40
N VAL A 194 -5.57 9.28 -5.59
CA VAL A 194 -4.85 10.48 -6.01
C VAL A 194 -3.36 10.26 -5.83
N SER A 195 -2.62 10.08 -6.93
CA SER A 195 -1.17 9.87 -6.88
C SER A 195 -0.42 11.18 -6.68
N GLU A 196 0.67 11.13 -5.89
CA GLU A 196 1.68 12.18 -5.79
C GLU A 196 2.91 11.84 -6.64
N THR A 197 3.86 12.77 -6.73
CA THR A 197 5.14 12.51 -7.40
C THR A 197 6.12 11.82 -6.45
N SER A 198 7.17 11.19 -6.99
CA SER A 198 8.26 10.61 -6.18
C SER A 198 8.92 11.66 -5.30
N GLU A 199 9.14 12.87 -5.86
CA GLU A 199 9.76 13.97 -5.12
C GLU A 199 8.91 14.39 -3.92
N PHE A 200 7.56 14.38 -4.05
CA PHE A 200 6.69 14.68 -2.91
C PHE A 200 6.99 13.79 -1.70
N TYR A 201 7.15 12.48 -1.93
CA TYR A 201 7.43 11.53 -0.85
C TYR A 201 8.86 11.68 -0.32
N CYS A 202 9.85 11.87 -1.20
CA CYS A 202 11.23 12.12 -0.78
C CYS A 202 11.36 13.40 0.05
N ASP A 203 10.73 14.48 -0.39
CA ASP A 203 10.71 15.76 0.33
C ASP A 203 10.00 15.63 1.69
N ALA A 204 8.88 14.90 1.73
CA ALA A 204 8.13 14.67 2.97
C ALA A 204 8.94 13.83 3.98
N LEU A 205 9.62 12.77 3.52
CA LEU A 205 10.51 11.96 4.36
C LEU A 205 11.70 12.78 4.88
N GLY A 206 12.35 13.57 4.02
CA GLY A 206 13.44 14.45 4.43
C GLY A 206 13.00 15.50 5.45
N ALA A 207 11.88 16.16 5.21
CA ALA A 207 11.30 17.14 6.13
C ALA A 207 10.87 16.50 7.47
N ALA A 208 10.52 15.22 7.46
CA ALA A 208 10.17 14.46 8.68
C ALA A 208 11.39 13.91 9.44
N GLY A 209 12.62 14.20 8.98
CA GLY A 209 13.87 13.84 9.67
C GLY A 209 14.47 12.50 9.27
N ALA A 210 14.15 11.98 8.07
CA ALA A 210 14.88 10.84 7.52
C ALA A 210 16.34 11.21 7.26
N SER A 211 17.28 10.46 7.84
CA SER A 211 18.73 10.59 7.61
C SER A 211 19.18 9.93 6.31
N THR A 212 18.42 8.98 5.83
CA THR A 212 18.65 8.28 4.55
C THR A 212 17.32 8.06 3.86
N ILE A 213 17.28 8.33 2.57
CA ILE A 213 16.12 8.07 1.70
C ILE A 213 16.62 7.31 0.49
N ASP A 214 15.95 6.20 0.16
CA ASP A 214 16.28 5.38 -1.00
C ASP A 214 15.02 4.87 -1.68
N THR A 215 15.10 4.62 -3.00
CA THR A 215 14.06 3.98 -3.78
C THR A 215 14.48 2.54 -4.06
N PHE A 216 13.91 1.59 -3.31
CA PHE A 216 14.26 0.17 -3.40
C PHE A 216 13.49 -0.61 -4.46
N PHE A 217 12.36 -0.06 -4.96
CA PHE A 217 11.53 -0.64 -6.00
C PHE A 217 11.04 0.43 -6.96
N LYS A 218 11.09 0.16 -8.25
CA LYS A 218 10.51 1.02 -9.29
C LYS A 218 10.02 0.20 -10.47
N TRP A 219 8.75 0.39 -10.80
CA TRP A 219 8.16 -0.04 -12.05
C TRP A 219 7.28 1.08 -12.60
N TYR A 220 7.79 1.83 -13.59
CA TYR A 220 7.12 2.99 -14.18
C TYR A 220 6.49 3.92 -13.14
N ASN A 221 5.17 3.79 -12.92
CA ASN A 221 4.38 4.58 -11.99
C ASN A 221 4.11 3.89 -10.64
N PHE A 222 4.87 2.87 -10.28
CA PHE A 222 4.86 2.26 -8.92
C PHE A 222 6.27 2.37 -8.33
N GLU A 223 6.36 2.90 -7.13
CA GLU A 223 7.64 3.08 -6.44
C GLU A 223 7.54 2.64 -4.99
N GLY A 224 8.61 2.02 -4.51
CA GLY A 224 8.84 1.70 -3.11
C GLY A 224 9.99 2.54 -2.57
N MET A 225 9.72 3.33 -1.55
CA MET A 225 10.66 4.26 -0.92
C MET A 225 10.92 3.85 0.52
N LEU A 226 12.16 3.99 0.96
CA LEU A 226 12.62 3.73 2.32
C LEU A 226 13.14 5.02 2.94
N GLY A 227 12.58 5.44 4.06
CA GLY A 227 13.14 6.47 4.93
C GLY A 227 13.71 5.83 6.19
N ILE A 228 14.96 6.16 6.56
CA ILE A 228 15.61 5.73 7.81
C ILE A 228 15.77 6.96 8.71
N LYS A 229 15.32 6.87 9.96
CA LYS A 229 15.44 7.95 10.96
C LYS A 229 16.84 8.09 11.52
#